data_75e6df1f77c5c0370e647628233fc139
#
_entry.id   75e6df1f77c5c0370e647628233fc139
#
_cell.length_a   1.000
_cell.length_b   1.000
_cell.length_c   1.000
_cell.angle_alpha   90.00
_cell.angle_beta   90.00
_cell.angle_gamma   90.00
#
_symmetry.space_group_name_H-M   'P 1'
#
loop_
_entity.id
_entity.type
_entity.pdbx_description
1 polymer ?
#
loop_
_entity_poly.entity_id
_entity_poly.type
_entity_poly.pdbx_seq_one_letter_code
_entity_poly.pdbx_strand_id
1 'polypeptide(L)'
;NIIPNKVSNENIIKSNVWNSELEFQKGNYYLISSPSGKGKSTLTSFLSGCRTDFTGDILIDKKNTQSLTSENWIELRKNQIALVHQDLKLIGNLTVLENLLLKNELTEYSTIENIDNYLTQLEVFELKEKKCSKLSMGQQQRIAIIRSILQPFNWIILDEPFSHLDKKNKSLALDLIIKSAKNNDAGIILMSLDTNEKLNSFKSIEL
;
A
#
# COMPACT_ATOMS: atom_id res chain seq x y z
N ASN A 1 -13.42 13.38 9.24
CA ASN A 1 -12.28 14.32 9.22
C ASN A 1 -11.26 13.95 10.28
N ILE A 2 -9.98 14.10 9.95
CA ILE A 2 -8.90 13.82 10.90
C ILE A 2 -7.87 14.95 10.91
N ILE A 3 -7.30 15.20 12.09
CA ILE A 3 -6.21 16.16 12.27
C ILE A 3 -5.05 15.43 12.97
N PRO A 4 -3.88 15.27 12.32
CA PRO A 4 -2.73 14.66 12.95
C PRO A 4 -2.15 15.54 14.07
N ASN A 5 -1.75 14.94 15.18
CA ASN A 5 -1.17 15.69 16.31
C ASN A 5 0.21 16.32 16.01
N LYS A 6 0.87 15.89 14.92
CA LYS A 6 2.27 16.28 14.58
C LYS A 6 2.44 16.89 13.18
N VAL A 7 1.38 17.35 12.54
CA VAL A 7 1.45 18.06 11.25
C VAL A 7 1.29 19.56 11.48
N SER A 8 2.06 20.39 10.77
CA SER A 8 1.97 21.84 10.93
C SER A 8 0.60 22.40 10.52
N ASN A 9 0.13 23.44 11.21
CA ASN A 9 -1.16 24.07 10.89
C ASN A 9 -1.26 24.54 9.44
N GLU A 10 -0.18 25.04 8.84
CA GLU A 10 -0.16 25.46 7.42
C GLU A 10 -0.45 24.30 6.47
N ASN A 11 0.06 23.10 6.77
CA ASN A 11 -0.20 21.91 5.98
C ASN A 11 -1.64 21.42 6.15
N ILE A 12 -2.23 21.60 7.34
CA ILE A 12 -3.63 21.24 7.59
C ILE A 12 -4.57 22.16 6.80
N ILE A 13 -4.32 23.46 6.78
CA ILE A 13 -5.18 24.45 6.13
C ILE A 13 -5.22 24.28 4.60
N LYS A 14 -4.13 23.86 3.99
CA LYS A 14 -3.99 23.70 2.53
C LYS A 14 -4.38 22.32 2.01
N SER A 15 -4.66 21.38 2.88
CA SER A 15 -4.93 19.99 2.53
C SER A 15 -6.41 19.74 2.23
N ASN A 16 -6.68 18.97 1.19
CA ASN A 16 -8.01 18.42 0.91
C ASN A 16 -8.32 17.13 1.70
N VAL A 17 -7.38 16.68 2.53
CA VAL A 17 -7.50 15.45 3.34
C VAL A 17 -7.63 15.77 4.83
N TRP A 18 -6.71 16.63 5.35
CA TRP A 18 -6.72 16.98 6.76
C TRP A 18 -7.91 17.90 7.08
N ASN A 19 -8.60 17.62 8.16
CA ASN A 19 -9.79 18.37 8.61
C ASN A 19 -10.92 18.45 7.56
N SER A 20 -10.94 17.54 6.60
CA SER A 20 -11.95 17.46 5.55
C SER A 20 -12.76 16.17 5.68
N GLU A 21 -14.00 16.18 5.22
CA GLU A 21 -14.76 14.96 5.05
C GLU A 21 -14.38 14.33 3.71
N LEU A 22 -13.77 13.15 3.77
CA LEU A 22 -13.31 12.42 2.60
C LEU A 22 -13.80 10.98 2.66
N GLU A 23 -14.43 10.53 1.60
CA GLU A 23 -14.92 9.17 1.46
C GLU A 23 -14.16 8.46 0.33
N PHE A 24 -13.61 7.30 0.65
CA PHE A 24 -13.05 6.35 -0.32
C PHE A 24 -14.07 5.26 -0.63
N GLN A 25 -14.47 5.14 -1.88
CA GLN A 25 -15.44 4.14 -2.33
C GLN A 25 -14.71 2.93 -2.91
N LYS A 26 -15.08 1.73 -2.47
CA LYS A 26 -14.53 0.47 -2.96
C LYS A 26 -14.64 0.39 -4.49
N GLY A 27 -13.65 -0.22 -5.14
CA GLY A 27 -13.56 -0.31 -6.60
C GLY A 27 -13.04 0.95 -7.31
N ASN A 28 -12.91 2.09 -6.60
CA ASN A 28 -12.28 3.29 -7.14
C ASN A 28 -10.79 3.37 -6.81
N TYR A 29 -10.05 4.11 -7.63
CA TYR A 29 -8.61 4.32 -7.49
C TYR A 29 -8.33 5.78 -7.17
N TYR A 30 -7.54 6.03 -6.15
CA TYR A 30 -7.22 7.36 -5.64
C TYR A 30 -5.71 7.59 -5.66
N LEU A 31 -5.29 8.74 -6.21
CA LEU A 31 -3.93 9.24 -6.15
C LEU A 31 -3.88 10.39 -5.14
N ILE A 32 -3.20 10.18 -4.03
CA ILE A 32 -2.96 11.22 -3.03
C ILE A 32 -1.57 11.79 -3.28
N SER A 33 -1.53 13.04 -3.72
CA SER A 33 -0.30 13.73 -4.05
C SER A 33 0.00 14.84 -3.05
N SER A 34 1.25 14.96 -2.65
CA SER A 34 1.77 16.13 -1.93
C SER A 34 3.30 16.12 -1.93
N PRO A 35 3.95 17.28 -1.79
CA PRO A 35 5.39 17.35 -1.59
C PRO A 35 5.87 16.49 -0.42
N SER A 36 7.16 16.12 -0.43
CA SER A 36 7.75 15.36 0.67
C SER A 36 7.56 16.07 2.01
N GLY A 37 7.35 15.31 3.08
CA GLY A 37 7.16 15.84 4.43
C GLY A 37 5.76 16.38 4.76
N LYS A 38 4.80 16.30 3.84
CA LYS A 38 3.43 16.82 4.04
C LYS A 38 2.46 15.84 4.71
N GLY A 39 2.89 14.62 5.05
CA GLY A 39 2.08 13.69 5.82
C GLY A 39 1.56 12.46 5.07
N LYS A 40 2.02 12.16 3.83
CA LYS A 40 1.61 10.95 3.09
C LYS A 40 1.75 9.67 3.92
N SER A 41 2.95 9.41 4.45
CA SER A 41 3.20 8.22 5.29
C SER A 41 2.47 8.26 6.64
N THR A 42 2.14 9.47 7.13
CA THR A 42 1.27 9.64 8.29
C THR A 42 -0.15 9.17 7.98
N LEU A 43 -0.72 9.59 6.84
CA LEU A 43 -2.04 9.13 6.39
C LEU A 43 -2.06 7.62 6.16
N THR A 44 -1.05 7.07 5.48
CA THR A 44 -0.88 5.61 5.33
C THR A 44 -0.93 4.90 6.67
N SER A 45 -0.21 5.42 7.67
CA SER A 45 -0.15 4.83 9.01
C SER A 45 -1.49 4.89 9.75
N PHE A 46 -2.28 5.96 9.57
CA PHE A 46 -3.62 6.09 10.14
C PHE A 46 -4.62 5.14 9.48
N LEU A 47 -4.65 5.10 8.14
CA LEU A 47 -5.55 4.23 7.38
C LEU A 47 -5.27 2.74 7.61
N SER A 48 -4.04 2.38 7.92
CA SER A 48 -3.63 1.00 8.21
C SER A 48 -3.69 0.62 9.71
N GLY A 49 -4.02 1.58 10.59
CA GLY A 49 -4.05 1.36 12.04
C GLY A 49 -2.67 1.16 12.68
N CYS A 50 -1.59 1.59 12.00
CA CYS A 50 -0.23 1.57 12.55
C CYS A 50 0.01 2.73 13.53
N ARG A 51 -0.81 3.80 13.43
CA ARG A 51 -0.79 4.97 14.32
C ARG A 51 -2.21 5.41 14.62
N THR A 52 -2.41 6.01 15.80
CA THR A 52 -3.70 6.47 16.31
C THR A 52 -3.63 7.88 16.90
N ASP A 53 -2.50 8.58 16.72
CA ASP A 53 -2.25 9.91 17.28
C ASP A 53 -2.84 11.02 16.39
N PHE A 54 -4.15 11.00 16.24
CA PHE A 54 -4.96 12.01 15.55
C PHE A 54 -6.24 12.32 16.32
N THR A 55 -6.84 13.49 16.05
CA THR A 55 -8.21 13.84 16.48
C THR A 55 -9.16 13.69 15.30
N GLY A 56 -10.45 13.49 15.57
CA GLY A 56 -11.48 13.20 14.57
C GLY A 56 -11.66 11.70 14.32
N ASP A 57 -12.36 11.33 13.25
CA ASP A 57 -12.80 9.95 13.02
C ASP A 57 -12.33 9.40 11.69
N ILE A 58 -11.89 8.15 11.70
CA ILE A 58 -11.75 7.30 10.52
C ILE A 58 -12.76 6.16 10.67
N LEU A 59 -13.60 5.99 9.65
CA LEU A 59 -14.58 4.92 9.61
C LEU A 59 -14.18 3.88 8.56
N ILE A 60 -14.20 2.60 8.93
CA ILE A 60 -14.09 1.45 8.04
C ILE A 60 -15.42 0.69 8.15
N ASP A 61 -16.15 0.58 7.04
CA ASP A 61 -17.47 -0.04 7.00
C ASP A 61 -18.41 0.50 8.12
N LYS A 62 -18.43 1.83 8.27
CA LYS A 62 -19.21 2.56 9.29
C LYS A 62 -18.77 2.34 10.75
N LYS A 63 -17.72 1.58 11.01
CA LYS A 63 -17.15 1.38 12.35
C LYS A 63 -15.99 2.37 12.57
N ASN A 64 -16.03 3.10 13.68
CA ASN A 64 -14.93 3.99 14.04
C ASN A 64 -13.68 3.19 14.42
N THR A 65 -12.56 3.52 13.76
CA THR A 65 -11.28 2.83 13.98
C THR A 65 -10.73 2.99 15.40
N GLN A 66 -11.12 4.04 16.12
CA GLN A 66 -10.74 4.24 17.53
C GLN A 66 -11.38 3.22 18.48
N SER A 67 -12.48 2.57 18.08
CA SER A 67 -13.14 1.50 18.83
C SER A 67 -12.62 0.11 18.52
N LEU A 68 -11.69 -0.03 17.57
CA LEU A 68 -11.17 -1.33 17.14
C LEU A 68 -10.11 -1.83 18.11
N THR A 69 -10.23 -3.11 18.50
CA THR A 69 -9.21 -3.80 19.28
C THR A 69 -8.01 -4.19 18.42
N SER A 70 -6.93 -4.65 19.05
CA SER A 70 -5.75 -5.17 18.35
C SER A 70 -6.11 -6.35 17.44
N GLU A 71 -7.01 -7.24 17.90
CA GLU A 71 -7.51 -8.40 17.15
C GLU A 71 -8.28 -7.94 15.90
N ASN A 72 -9.14 -6.92 16.03
CA ASN A 72 -9.85 -6.35 14.88
C ASN A 72 -8.88 -5.80 13.83
N TRP A 73 -7.83 -5.10 14.25
CA TRP A 73 -6.80 -4.59 13.35
C TRP A 73 -5.97 -5.70 12.70
N ILE A 74 -5.67 -6.79 13.42
CA ILE A 74 -5.01 -7.96 12.85
C ILE A 74 -5.87 -8.55 11.73
N GLU A 75 -7.16 -8.73 11.99
CA GLU A 75 -8.10 -9.28 11.03
C GLU A 75 -8.27 -8.39 9.78
N LEU A 76 -8.38 -7.06 9.97
CA LEU A 76 -8.44 -6.10 8.88
C LEU A 76 -7.17 -6.16 8.01
N ARG A 77 -5.99 -6.17 8.61
CA ARG A 77 -4.71 -6.24 7.88
C ARG A 77 -4.44 -7.60 7.25
N LYS A 78 -5.07 -8.65 7.76
CA LYS A 78 -4.98 -10.00 7.20
C LYS A 78 -5.86 -10.16 5.95
N ASN A 79 -7.09 -9.64 5.98
CA ASN A 79 -8.12 -9.98 5.00
C ASN A 79 -8.68 -8.79 4.19
N GLN A 80 -8.46 -7.55 4.62
CA GLN A 80 -9.13 -6.40 4.00
C GLN A 80 -8.19 -5.28 3.56
N ILE A 81 -7.02 -5.11 4.19
CA ILE A 81 -6.11 -4.01 3.89
C ILE A 81 -4.73 -4.57 3.50
N ALA A 82 -4.43 -4.54 2.21
CA ALA A 82 -3.08 -4.77 1.72
C ALA A 82 -2.26 -3.47 1.81
N LEU A 83 -0.97 -3.57 2.12
CA LEU A 83 -0.13 -2.40 2.38
C LEU A 83 1.28 -2.56 1.81
N VAL A 84 1.75 -1.54 1.10
CA VAL A 84 3.16 -1.35 0.75
C VAL A 84 3.66 -0.13 1.50
N HIS A 85 4.56 -0.35 2.45
CA HIS A 85 5.22 0.72 3.19
C HIS A 85 6.36 1.35 2.39
N GLN A 86 6.65 2.62 2.61
CA GLN A 86 7.79 3.30 2.00
C GLN A 86 9.13 2.61 2.29
N ASP A 87 9.31 2.08 3.50
CA ASP A 87 10.50 1.33 3.93
C ASP A 87 10.42 -0.20 3.64
N LEU A 88 9.46 -0.60 2.79
CA LEU A 88 9.21 -1.94 2.24
C LEU A 88 8.98 -3.05 3.27
N LYS A 89 9.53 -2.95 4.48
CA LYS A 89 9.41 -3.94 5.58
C LYS A 89 9.73 -5.39 5.16
N LEU A 90 10.69 -5.59 4.24
CA LEU A 90 11.21 -6.91 3.92
C LEU A 90 12.18 -7.38 5.01
N ILE A 91 12.16 -8.68 5.30
CA ILE A 91 13.09 -9.30 6.24
C ILE A 91 14.37 -9.61 5.48
N GLY A 92 15.42 -8.82 5.69
CA GLY A 92 16.64 -8.85 4.88
C GLY A 92 17.40 -10.17 4.90
N ASN A 93 17.36 -10.91 6.00
CA ASN A 93 18.05 -12.21 6.15
C ASN A 93 17.30 -13.38 5.50
N LEU A 94 16.03 -13.20 5.18
CA LEU A 94 15.23 -14.18 4.45
C LEU A 94 15.38 -14.00 2.93
N THR A 95 15.20 -15.10 2.21
CA THR A 95 15.11 -15.10 0.74
C THR A 95 13.84 -14.36 0.26
N VAL A 96 13.77 -14.08 -1.03
CA VAL A 96 12.56 -13.56 -1.67
C VAL A 96 11.39 -14.50 -1.41
N LEU A 97 11.56 -15.79 -1.71
CA LEU A 97 10.50 -16.78 -1.52
C LEU A 97 10.02 -16.84 -0.08
N GLU A 98 10.93 -16.91 0.89
CA GLU A 98 10.57 -16.93 2.33
C GLU A 98 9.79 -15.67 2.75
N ASN A 99 10.18 -14.47 2.28
CA ASN A 99 9.41 -13.23 2.54
C ASN A 99 7.99 -13.28 1.97
N LEU A 100 7.81 -13.90 0.81
CA LEU A 100 6.50 -14.05 0.17
C LEU A 100 5.64 -15.10 0.89
N LEU A 101 6.23 -16.25 1.23
CA LEU A 101 5.55 -17.35 1.92
C LEU A 101 5.06 -16.93 3.31
N LEU A 102 5.88 -16.23 4.11
CA LEU A 102 5.45 -15.70 5.41
C LEU A 102 4.16 -14.89 5.34
N LYS A 103 3.96 -14.14 4.25
CA LYS A 103 2.72 -13.38 4.08
C LYS A 103 1.59 -14.28 3.62
N ASN A 104 1.85 -15.18 2.68
CA ASN A 104 0.85 -16.06 2.11
C ASN A 104 0.30 -17.09 3.12
N GLU A 105 1.15 -17.60 4.03
CA GLU A 105 0.78 -18.55 5.09
C GLU A 105 -0.32 -18.02 6.03
N LEU A 106 -0.46 -16.70 6.15
CA LEU A 106 -1.53 -16.12 6.98
C LEU A 106 -2.94 -16.40 6.44
N THR A 107 -3.08 -16.59 5.13
CA THR A 107 -4.40 -16.73 4.47
C THR A 107 -4.46 -17.86 3.45
N GLU A 108 -3.31 -18.41 3.05
CA GLU A 108 -3.15 -19.40 1.96
C GLU A 108 -3.84 -18.95 0.65
N TYR A 109 -3.87 -17.63 0.43
CA TYR A 109 -4.62 -16.98 -0.66
C TYR A 109 -4.05 -17.29 -2.04
N SER A 110 -2.73 -17.42 -2.16
CA SER A 110 -2.05 -17.62 -3.43
C SER A 110 -1.35 -18.98 -3.50
N THR A 111 -1.43 -19.66 -4.64
CA THR A 111 -0.63 -20.86 -4.91
C THR A 111 0.82 -20.49 -5.20
N ILE A 112 1.73 -21.46 -5.07
CA ILE A 112 3.16 -21.29 -5.47
C ILE A 112 3.26 -20.89 -6.94
N GLU A 113 2.44 -21.47 -7.81
CA GLU A 113 2.40 -21.13 -9.24
C GLU A 113 2.03 -19.65 -9.45
N ASN A 114 1.06 -19.12 -8.70
CA ASN A 114 0.70 -17.70 -8.75
C ASN A 114 1.85 -16.80 -8.28
N ILE A 115 2.56 -17.20 -7.22
CA ILE A 115 3.74 -16.47 -6.73
C ILE A 115 4.81 -16.44 -7.82
N ASP A 116 5.11 -17.57 -8.46
CA ASP A 116 6.09 -17.68 -9.54
C ASP A 116 5.69 -16.84 -10.76
N ASN A 117 4.40 -16.82 -11.11
CA ASN A 117 3.86 -15.94 -12.14
C ASN A 117 4.03 -14.45 -11.81
N TYR A 118 3.79 -14.02 -10.58
CA TYR A 118 4.01 -12.63 -10.17
C TYR A 118 5.49 -12.23 -10.21
N LEU A 119 6.38 -13.13 -9.76
CA LEU A 119 7.83 -12.94 -9.84
C LEU A 119 8.28 -12.79 -11.30
N THR A 120 7.73 -13.58 -12.21
CA THR A 120 8.00 -13.52 -13.65
C THR A 120 7.47 -12.21 -14.25
N GLN A 121 6.23 -11.82 -13.95
CA GLN A 121 5.62 -10.57 -14.43
C GLN A 121 6.41 -9.33 -14.04
N LEU A 122 7.00 -9.32 -12.83
CA LEU A 122 7.84 -8.21 -12.37
C LEU A 122 9.33 -8.42 -12.66
N GLU A 123 9.72 -9.39 -13.49
CA GLU A 123 11.10 -9.65 -13.91
C GLU A 123 12.07 -9.83 -12.72
N VAL A 124 11.65 -10.58 -11.71
CA VAL A 124 12.44 -10.88 -10.50
C VAL A 124 12.44 -12.36 -10.13
N PHE A 125 11.98 -13.25 -11.01
CA PHE A 125 11.92 -14.68 -10.76
C PHE A 125 13.29 -15.28 -10.41
N GLU A 126 14.34 -14.87 -11.11
CA GLU A 126 15.73 -15.32 -10.88
C GLU A 126 16.30 -14.94 -9.50
N LEU A 127 15.56 -14.09 -8.76
CA LEU A 127 15.95 -13.64 -7.43
C LEU A 127 15.31 -14.47 -6.32
N LYS A 128 14.46 -15.44 -6.67
CA LYS A 128 13.60 -16.19 -5.74
C LYS A 128 14.33 -16.73 -4.50
N GLU A 129 15.55 -17.29 -4.72
CA GLU A 129 16.39 -17.88 -3.68
C GLU A 129 17.42 -16.91 -3.10
N LYS A 130 17.44 -15.64 -3.54
CA LYS A 130 18.36 -14.63 -3.01
C LYS A 130 17.81 -13.98 -1.76
N LYS A 131 18.67 -13.70 -0.78
CA LYS A 131 18.33 -12.92 0.42
C LYS A 131 17.95 -11.49 0.04
N CYS A 132 16.88 -10.96 0.62
CA CYS A 132 16.39 -9.61 0.32
C CYS A 132 17.43 -8.52 0.61
N SER A 133 18.33 -8.72 1.59
CA SER A 133 19.43 -7.79 1.87
C SER A 133 20.48 -7.68 0.74
N LYS A 134 20.47 -8.58 -0.23
CA LYS A 134 21.39 -8.57 -1.39
C LYS A 134 20.76 -7.95 -2.65
N LEU A 135 19.54 -7.49 -2.58
CA LEU A 135 18.79 -6.93 -3.70
C LEU A 135 18.95 -5.40 -3.77
N SER A 136 18.90 -4.86 -4.98
CA SER A 136 18.77 -3.41 -5.16
C SER A 136 17.41 -2.90 -4.62
N MET A 137 17.31 -1.61 -4.31
CA MET A 137 16.06 -1.00 -3.83
C MET A 137 14.89 -1.23 -4.79
N GLY A 138 15.09 -1.09 -6.10
CA GLY A 138 14.05 -1.35 -7.09
C GLY A 138 13.64 -2.84 -7.16
N GLN A 139 14.56 -3.78 -6.94
CA GLN A 139 14.22 -5.20 -6.81
C GLN A 139 13.41 -5.45 -5.53
N GLN A 140 13.84 -4.87 -4.41
CA GLN A 140 13.10 -4.96 -3.14
C GLN A 140 11.69 -4.35 -3.25
N GLN A 141 11.53 -3.22 -3.93
CA GLN A 141 10.20 -2.62 -4.17
C GLN A 141 9.27 -3.57 -4.92
N ARG A 142 9.76 -4.20 -6.01
CA ARG A 142 8.96 -5.18 -6.75
C ARG A 142 8.55 -6.36 -5.88
N ILE A 143 9.45 -6.88 -5.04
CA ILE A 143 9.13 -7.96 -4.11
C ILE A 143 8.10 -7.51 -3.04
N ALA A 144 8.23 -6.31 -2.49
CA ALA A 144 7.26 -5.76 -1.53
C ALA A 144 5.86 -5.59 -2.14
N ILE A 145 5.77 -5.19 -3.42
CA ILE A 145 4.52 -5.12 -4.16
C ILE A 145 3.91 -6.52 -4.31
N ILE A 146 4.68 -7.52 -4.76
CA ILE A 146 4.19 -8.91 -4.85
C ILE A 146 3.69 -9.38 -3.49
N ARG A 147 4.48 -9.20 -2.42
CA ARG A 147 4.10 -9.61 -1.07
C ARG A 147 2.77 -9.01 -0.63
N SER A 148 2.48 -7.76 -0.99
CA SER A 148 1.26 -7.08 -0.58
C SER A 148 -0.03 -7.69 -1.18
N ILE A 149 0.07 -8.29 -2.36
CA ILE A 149 -1.08 -8.89 -3.07
C ILE A 149 -1.26 -10.40 -2.81
N LEU A 150 -0.44 -10.99 -1.92
CA LEU A 150 -0.57 -12.41 -1.51
C LEU A 150 -1.57 -12.62 -0.37
N GLN A 151 -2.57 -11.79 -0.29
CA GLN A 151 -3.69 -11.89 0.65
C GLN A 151 -4.97 -11.37 -0.03
N PRO A 152 -6.17 -11.71 0.44
CA PRO A 152 -7.38 -11.03 0.03
C PRO A 152 -7.35 -9.58 0.55
N PHE A 153 -7.96 -8.65 -0.20
CA PHE A 153 -8.07 -7.27 0.24
C PHE A 153 -9.26 -6.56 -0.41
N ASN A 154 -9.87 -5.63 0.34
CA ASN A 154 -10.83 -4.65 -0.13
C ASN A 154 -10.14 -3.33 -0.51
N TRP A 155 -8.99 -3.07 0.08
CA TRP A 155 -8.16 -1.89 -0.15
C TRP A 155 -6.70 -2.26 -0.25
N ILE A 156 -6.01 -1.68 -1.23
CA ILE A 156 -4.55 -1.68 -1.24
C ILE A 156 -4.04 -0.26 -1.09
N ILE A 157 -3.22 -0.03 -0.07
CA ILE A 157 -2.61 1.26 0.27
C ILE A 157 -1.12 1.18 -0.06
N LEU A 158 -0.64 2.14 -0.85
CA LEU A 158 0.70 2.12 -1.41
C LEU A 158 1.40 3.44 -1.09
N ASP A 159 2.47 3.39 -0.30
CA ASP A 159 3.24 4.57 0.10
C ASP A 159 4.55 4.66 -0.70
N GLU A 160 4.59 5.54 -1.72
CA GLU A 160 5.71 5.76 -2.65
C GLU A 160 6.26 4.44 -3.25
N PRO A 161 5.40 3.55 -3.78
CA PRO A 161 5.80 2.18 -4.15
C PRO A 161 6.71 2.11 -5.36
N PHE A 162 6.90 3.22 -6.10
CA PHE A 162 7.63 3.26 -7.36
C PHE A 162 8.89 4.15 -7.34
N SER A 163 9.29 4.67 -6.18
CA SER A 163 10.35 5.68 -6.05
C SER A 163 11.72 5.25 -6.59
N HIS A 164 12.01 3.95 -6.66
CA HIS A 164 13.28 3.39 -7.16
C HIS A 164 13.09 2.52 -8.42
N LEU A 165 11.96 2.64 -9.11
CA LEU A 165 11.66 1.90 -10.32
C LEU A 165 11.86 2.80 -11.56
N ASP A 166 12.46 2.24 -12.59
CA ASP A 166 12.46 2.86 -13.91
C ASP A 166 11.05 2.80 -14.55
N LYS A 167 10.87 3.51 -15.66
CA LYS A 167 9.58 3.66 -16.33
C LYS A 167 8.94 2.31 -16.71
N LYS A 168 9.76 1.33 -17.17
CA LYS A 168 9.28 -0.02 -17.55
C LYS A 168 8.78 -0.77 -16.32
N ASN A 169 9.64 -0.92 -15.30
CA ASN A 169 9.32 -1.66 -14.08
C ASN A 169 8.14 -1.05 -13.33
N LYS A 170 8.02 0.29 -13.31
CA LYS A 170 6.88 1.00 -12.77
C LYS A 170 5.58 0.63 -13.50
N SER A 171 5.61 0.60 -14.83
CA SER A 171 4.44 0.20 -15.63
C SER A 171 4.01 -1.23 -15.32
N LEU A 172 4.95 -2.18 -15.26
CA LEU A 172 4.67 -3.58 -14.91
C LEU A 172 4.07 -3.71 -13.50
N ALA A 173 4.65 -3.01 -12.54
CA ALA A 173 4.19 -3.02 -11.16
C ALA A 173 2.77 -2.44 -11.02
N LEU A 174 2.49 -1.32 -11.68
CA LEU A 174 1.17 -0.69 -11.67
C LEU A 174 0.11 -1.59 -12.34
N ASP A 175 0.45 -2.24 -13.47
CA ASP A 175 -0.44 -3.18 -14.16
C ASP A 175 -0.79 -4.38 -13.25
N LEU A 176 0.20 -4.93 -12.53
CA LEU A 176 -0.03 -6.01 -11.58
C LEU A 176 -0.95 -5.58 -10.43
N ILE A 177 -0.72 -4.40 -9.85
CA ILE A 177 -1.55 -3.84 -8.76
C ILE A 177 -2.99 -3.64 -9.25
N ILE A 178 -3.19 -3.00 -10.41
CA ILE A 178 -4.52 -2.75 -10.97
C ILE A 178 -5.25 -4.07 -11.26
N LYS A 179 -4.55 -5.05 -11.86
CA LYS A 179 -5.12 -6.38 -12.13
C LYS A 179 -5.54 -7.06 -10.83
N SER A 180 -4.68 -7.03 -9.80
CA SER A 180 -4.99 -7.64 -8.50
C SER A 180 -6.14 -6.94 -7.79
N ALA A 181 -6.22 -5.61 -7.86
CA ALA A 181 -7.34 -4.85 -7.31
C ALA A 181 -8.66 -5.19 -8.01
N LYS A 182 -8.67 -5.29 -9.34
CA LYS A 182 -9.86 -5.72 -10.12
C LYS A 182 -10.32 -7.12 -9.73
N ASN A 183 -9.41 -8.07 -9.57
CA ASN A 183 -9.74 -9.44 -9.19
C ASN A 183 -10.37 -9.54 -7.78
N ASN A 184 -10.05 -8.59 -6.89
CA ASN A 184 -10.61 -8.50 -5.54
C ASN A 184 -11.81 -7.54 -5.43
N ASP A 185 -12.24 -6.90 -6.53
CA ASP A 185 -13.18 -5.78 -6.48
C ASP A 185 -12.76 -4.72 -5.45
N ALA A 186 -11.47 -4.40 -5.42
CA ALA A 186 -10.83 -3.59 -4.39
C ALA A 186 -10.55 -2.16 -4.86
N GLY A 187 -10.50 -1.23 -3.90
CA GLY A 187 -10.01 0.12 -4.11
C GLY A 187 -8.49 0.22 -4.00
N ILE A 188 -7.92 1.23 -4.65
CA ILE A 188 -6.50 1.57 -4.57
C ILE A 188 -6.35 2.97 -3.96
N ILE A 189 -5.48 3.10 -2.95
CA ILE A 189 -5.02 4.39 -2.41
C ILE A 189 -3.51 4.45 -2.63
N LEU A 190 -3.11 5.24 -3.63
CA LEU A 190 -1.70 5.43 -4.00
C LEU A 190 -1.22 6.78 -3.50
N MET A 191 -0.22 6.78 -2.65
CA MET A 191 0.49 7.98 -2.19
C MET A 191 1.73 8.14 -3.05
N SER A 192 1.75 9.13 -3.93
CA SER A 192 2.89 9.36 -4.83
C SER A 192 2.94 10.79 -5.35
N LEU A 193 4.14 11.25 -5.69
CA LEU A 193 4.36 12.47 -6.48
C LEU A 193 4.36 12.22 -7.99
N ASP A 194 4.11 11.01 -8.37
CA ASP A 194 4.34 10.51 -9.70
C ASP A 194 3.26 10.94 -10.69
N THR A 195 3.67 11.36 -11.87
CA THR A 195 2.81 11.68 -13.01
C THR A 195 3.01 10.64 -14.11
N ASN A 196 2.15 9.64 -14.16
CA ASN A 196 2.13 8.64 -15.22
C ASN A 196 0.77 8.69 -15.92
N GLU A 197 0.73 8.58 -17.24
CA GLU A 197 -0.51 8.58 -18.02
C GLU A 197 -1.53 7.53 -17.54
N LYS A 198 -1.06 6.37 -17.04
CA LYS A 198 -1.92 5.34 -16.44
C LYS A 198 -2.60 5.80 -15.14
N LEU A 199 -2.07 6.82 -14.47
CA LEU A 199 -2.68 7.40 -13.27
C LEU A 199 -3.79 8.41 -13.58
N ASN A 200 -3.99 8.77 -14.86
CA ASN A 200 -5.08 9.67 -15.28
C ASN A 200 -6.48 9.11 -14.96
N SER A 201 -6.60 7.79 -14.77
CA SER A 201 -7.84 7.15 -14.33
C SER A 201 -8.06 7.19 -12.81
N PHE A 202 -7.07 7.64 -12.04
CA PHE A 202 -7.17 7.78 -10.60
C PHE A 202 -7.81 9.13 -10.23
N LYS A 203 -8.66 9.13 -9.22
CA LYS A 203 -9.18 10.37 -8.62
C LYS A 203 -8.05 11.05 -7.84
N SER A 204 -7.61 12.21 -8.31
CA SER A 204 -6.51 12.96 -7.67
C SER A 204 -7.02 13.73 -6.46
N ILE A 205 -6.29 13.63 -5.35
CA ILE A 205 -6.56 14.34 -4.08
C ILE A 205 -5.24 14.94 -3.61
N GLU A 206 -5.26 16.23 -3.29
CA GLU A 206 -4.08 16.93 -2.77
C GLU A 206 -4.07 16.89 -1.23
N LEU A 207 -2.92 16.50 -0.66
CA LEU A 207 -2.71 16.40 0.78
C LEU A 207 -1.96 17.62 1.31
#